data_7b5c382f626161bfc6ed7d52d201bb2a
#
_entry.id   7b5c382f626161bfc6ed7d52d201bb2a
#
_cell.length_a   1.000
_cell.length_b   1.000
_cell.length_c   1.000
_cell.angle_alpha   90.00
_cell.angle_beta   90.00
_cell.angle_gamma   90.00
#
_symmetry.space_group_name_H-M   'P 1'
#
loop_
_entity.id
_entity.type
_entity.pdbx_description
1 polymer ?
#
loop_
_entity_poly.entity_id
_entity_poly.type
_entity_poly.pdbx_seq_one_letter_code
_entity_poly.pdbx_strand_id
1 'polypeptide(L)'
;MKFYQYKKVVEYKYTITEKERLYNKGVLSFPSICTSGYSRNDTVYVDTFEPPGNNNPAVILIHSWHERRGGITEWFAKKLAKEGFSAYLIHLPYHINRTPEGYNSGTLFLTNDVEHSILAFRQAVIDTRCLIDWITEKRKIPEESTGILGISLGAIIMHTVIGVDRRVKVGVSLFGGGNINYIFTRSCITLPFVIYQIKNGLRIRDYRKVSKDYIQYLKEVKKTSNIEEVPCPWKWFLIDPLTYAHLNQPRKVLMINGRFDLIIPHRASLQLWEALGRPEIIWLPSTHLTARFFQNTILYHTLRHLKTHLFLSSTS
;
A
#
# COMPACT_ATOMS: atom_id res chain seq x y z
N MET A 1 -4.89 -7.13 21.93
CA MET A 1 -5.65 -6.69 20.72
C MET A 1 -4.75 -6.88 19.52
N LYS A 2 -5.19 -7.66 18.55
CA LYS A 2 -4.36 -7.94 17.36
C LYS A 2 -4.08 -6.64 16.60
N PHE A 3 -2.83 -6.46 16.12
CA PHE A 3 -2.35 -5.18 15.61
C PHE A 3 -3.19 -4.63 14.45
N TYR A 4 -3.67 -5.49 13.54
CA TYR A 4 -4.54 -5.12 12.43
C TYR A 4 -6.00 -5.58 12.59
N GLN A 5 -6.43 -6.00 13.80
CA GLN A 5 -7.85 -6.24 14.05
C GLN A 5 -8.62 -4.92 14.09
N TYR A 6 -9.84 -4.95 13.56
CA TYR A 6 -10.74 -3.83 13.53
C TYR A 6 -12.20 -4.28 13.63
N LYS A 7 -13.08 -3.35 14.00
CA LYS A 7 -14.52 -3.53 13.90
C LYS A 7 -14.96 -3.04 12.51
N LYS A 8 -15.95 -3.70 11.90
CA LYS A 8 -16.47 -3.26 10.60
C LYS A 8 -17.09 -1.87 10.68
N VAL A 9 -16.82 -1.06 9.65
CA VAL A 9 -17.53 0.20 9.42
C VAL A 9 -18.95 -0.12 8.98
N VAL A 10 -19.92 0.60 9.50
CA VAL A 10 -21.35 0.44 9.14
C VAL A 10 -21.88 1.58 8.30
N GLU A 11 -21.25 2.76 8.38
CA GLU A 11 -21.69 3.96 7.68
C GLU A 11 -20.75 4.31 6.52
N TYR A 12 -21.29 4.29 5.32
CA TYR A 12 -20.60 4.67 4.09
C TYR A 12 -21.44 5.71 3.36
N LYS A 13 -20.80 6.79 2.89
CA LYS A 13 -21.40 7.81 2.01
C LYS A 13 -20.76 7.70 0.65
N TYR A 14 -21.57 7.39 -0.37
CA TYR A 14 -21.12 7.27 -1.75
C TYR A 14 -21.90 8.22 -2.65
N THR A 15 -21.19 9.02 -3.44
CA THR A 15 -21.80 10.00 -4.36
C THR A 15 -21.05 9.99 -5.68
N ILE A 16 -21.77 9.89 -6.78
CA ILE A 16 -21.24 10.12 -8.13
C ILE A 16 -21.10 11.62 -8.34
N THR A 17 -19.89 12.10 -8.66
CA THR A 17 -19.58 13.52 -8.84
C THR A 17 -19.55 13.94 -10.30
N GLU A 18 -19.12 13.06 -11.21
CA GLU A 18 -18.97 13.32 -12.62
C GLU A 18 -19.35 12.08 -13.44
N LYS A 19 -20.02 12.27 -14.57
CA LYS A 19 -20.30 11.20 -15.53
C LYS A 19 -19.46 11.41 -16.78
N GLU A 20 -18.48 10.56 -16.98
CA GLU A 20 -17.63 10.52 -18.16
C GLU A 20 -18.17 9.48 -19.16
N ARG A 21 -17.74 9.55 -20.41
CA ARG A 21 -18.19 8.63 -21.45
C ARG A 21 -17.91 7.15 -21.13
N LEU A 22 -16.77 6.85 -20.51
CA LEU A 22 -16.29 5.49 -20.29
C LEU A 22 -16.34 5.05 -18.83
N TYR A 23 -16.55 5.94 -17.89
CA TYR A 23 -16.68 5.65 -16.45
C TYR A 23 -17.39 6.78 -15.72
N ASN A 24 -17.97 6.48 -14.57
CA ASN A 24 -18.44 7.47 -13.61
C ASN A 24 -17.35 7.73 -12.59
N LYS A 25 -17.10 9.01 -12.28
CA LYS A 25 -16.27 9.39 -11.14
C LYS A 25 -17.15 9.65 -9.93
N GLY A 26 -16.73 9.19 -8.77
CA GLY A 26 -17.44 9.38 -7.53
C GLY A 26 -16.50 9.52 -6.35
N VAL A 27 -17.08 9.77 -5.19
CA VAL A 27 -16.38 9.82 -3.91
C VAL A 27 -17.10 8.94 -2.93
N LEU A 28 -16.37 8.00 -2.34
CA LEU A 28 -16.78 7.24 -1.17
C LEU A 28 -16.11 7.85 0.06
N SER A 29 -16.84 8.00 1.16
CA SER A 29 -16.27 8.37 2.44
C SER A 29 -16.86 7.56 3.59
N PHE A 30 -16.05 7.32 4.62
CA PHE A 30 -16.45 6.62 5.83
C PHE A 30 -15.53 7.00 7.00
N PRO A 31 -15.97 6.85 8.27
CA PRO A 31 -15.12 7.13 9.42
C PRO A 31 -13.96 6.11 9.49
N SER A 32 -12.75 6.58 9.73
CA SER A 32 -11.63 5.71 10.09
C SER A 32 -11.86 5.11 11.48
N ILE A 33 -11.61 3.81 11.60
CA ILE A 33 -11.65 3.11 12.90
C ILE A 33 -10.48 3.51 13.80
N CYS A 34 -9.37 3.95 13.19
CA CYS A 34 -8.21 4.45 13.90
C CYS A 34 -8.30 5.97 14.01
N THR A 35 -8.62 6.48 15.19
CA THR A 35 -8.66 7.92 15.42
C THR A 35 -7.28 8.49 15.70
N SER A 36 -6.99 9.65 15.11
CA SER A 36 -5.68 10.31 15.17
C SER A 36 -5.70 11.62 15.98
N GLY A 37 -6.89 12.06 16.39
CA GLY A 37 -7.09 13.38 16.97
C GLY A 37 -7.25 14.51 15.95
N TYR A 38 -7.09 14.22 14.65
CA TYR A 38 -7.34 15.16 13.55
C TYR A 38 -8.61 14.73 12.81
N SER A 39 -9.73 15.43 13.01
CA SER A 39 -11.04 15.08 12.43
C SER A 39 -10.98 14.88 10.91
N ARG A 40 -10.19 15.72 10.22
CA ARG A 40 -10.00 15.62 8.77
C ARG A 40 -9.28 14.31 8.36
N ASN A 41 -8.30 13.85 9.15
CA ASN A 41 -7.63 12.56 8.94
C ASN A 41 -8.53 11.37 9.29
N ASP A 42 -9.42 11.54 10.25
CA ASP A 42 -10.27 10.48 10.77
C ASP A 42 -11.49 10.17 9.88
N THR A 43 -11.63 10.89 8.75
CA THR A 43 -12.53 10.54 7.65
C THR A 43 -11.72 9.98 6.49
N VAL A 44 -12.02 8.74 6.10
CA VAL A 44 -11.43 8.11 4.92
C VAL A 44 -12.15 8.61 3.68
N TYR A 45 -11.39 8.96 2.65
CA TYR A 45 -11.88 9.32 1.32
C TYR A 45 -11.32 8.37 0.28
N VAL A 46 -12.17 8.00 -0.68
CA VAL A 46 -11.79 7.16 -1.82
C VAL A 46 -12.36 7.81 -3.07
N ASP A 47 -11.50 8.18 -4.02
CA ASP A 47 -11.95 8.56 -5.35
C ASP A 47 -12.25 7.29 -6.15
N THR A 48 -13.46 7.20 -6.71
CA THR A 48 -13.90 6.04 -7.47
C THR A 48 -14.01 6.35 -8.95
N PHE A 49 -13.62 5.40 -9.79
CA PHE A 49 -13.72 5.46 -11.25
C PHE A 49 -14.32 4.14 -11.71
N GLU A 50 -15.62 4.15 -11.98
CA GLU A 50 -16.39 2.92 -12.24
C GLU A 50 -16.96 2.93 -13.66
N PRO A 51 -16.52 1.98 -14.53
CA PRO A 51 -17.13 1.81 -15.84
C PRO A 51 -18.60 1.40 -15.70
N PRO A 52 -19.44 1.59 -16.74
CA PRO A 52 -20.78 1.05 -16.74
C PRO A 52 -20.82 -0.46 -16.56
N GLY A 53 -21.84 -0.97 -15.85
CA GLY A 53 -22.01 -2.40 -15.54
C GLY A 53 -21.72 -2.73 -14.08
N ASN A 54 -22.20 -3.90 -13.62
CA ASN A 54 -22.19 -4.26 -12.21
C ASN A 54 -21.12 -5.29 -11.82
N ASN A 55 -20.43 -5.90 -12.79
CA ASN A 55 -19.51 -7.03 -12.56
C ASN A 55 -18.06 -6.72 -12.96
N ASN A 56 -17.69 -5.44 -13.00
CA ASN A 56 -16.34 -5.05 -13.34
C ASN A 56 -15.37 -5.43 -12.18
N PRO A 57 -14.22 -6.06 -12.49
CA PRO A 57 -13.23 -6.37 -11.45
C PRO A 57 -12.77 -5.11 -10.72
N ALA A 58 -12.57 -5.21 -9.42
CA ALA A 58 -12.14 -4.10 -8.58
C ALA A 58 -10.60 -4.03 -8.50
N VAL A 59 -10.07 -2.82 -8.61
CA VAL A 59 -8.66 -2.55 -8.30
C VAL A 59 -8.58 -1.40 -7.30
N ILE A 60 -8.04 -1.69 -6.11
CA ILE A 60 -7.74 -0.69 -5.10
C ILE A 60 -6.38 -0.08 -5.45
N LEU A 61 -6.28 1.25 -5.45
CA LEU A 61 -5.03 1.95 -5.69
C LEU A 61 -4.58 2.66 -4.41
N ILE A 62 -3.33 2.42 -4.03
CA ILE A 62 -2.69 3.06 -2.88
C ILE A 62 -1.54 3.93 -3.40
N HIS A 63 -1.64 5.23 -3.15
CA HIS A 63 -0.75 6.23 -3.72
C HIS A 63 0.62 6.33 -3.00
N SER A 64 1.52 7.08 -3.60
CA SER A 64 2.85 7.37 -3.07
C SER A 64 2.83 8.39 -1.92
N TRP A 65 3.96 8.51 -1.20
CA TRP A 65 4.14 9.56 -0.19
C TRP A 65 4.12 10.95 -0.82
N HIS A 66 3.52 11.93 -0.14
CA HIS A 66 3.34 13.32 -0.60
C HIS A 66 2.52 13.48 -1.89
N GLU A 67 1.79 12.46 -2.33
CA GLU A 67 0.93 12.59 -3.50
C GLU A 67 -0.15 13.64 -3.28
N ARG A 68 -0.52 14.30 -4.37
CA ARG A 68 -1.55 15.34 -4.43
C ARG A 68 -2.65 14.92 -5.40
N ARG A 69 -3.77 15.64 -5.40
CA ARG A 69 -4.82 15.46 -6.41
C ARG A 69 -4.26 15.60 -7.82
N GLY A 70 -4.77 14.80 -8.76
CA GLY A 70 -4.28 14.77 -10.14
C GLY A 70 -2.93 14.09 -10.30
N GLY A 71 -2.43 13.38 -9.28
CA GLY A 71 -1.16 12.69 -9.31
C GLY A 71 -1.14 11.43 -10.19
N ILE A 72 -0.01 10.74 -10.17
CA ILE A 72 0.21 9.56 -11.03
C ILE A 72 -0.77 8.42 -10.71
N THR A 73 -1.16 8.26 -9.43
CA THR A 73 -2.07 7.19 -9.04
C THR A 73 -3.49 7.44 -9.58
N GLU A 74 -3.96 8.70 -9.61
CA GLU A 74 -5.22 9.06 -10.25
C GLU A 74 -5.18 8.83 -11.76
N TRP A 75 -4.04 9.09 -12.41
CA TRP A 75 -3.84 8.78 -13.83
C TRP A 75 -4.00 7.26 -14.09
N PHE A 76 -3.37 6.41 -13.24
CA PHE A 76 -3.56 4.95 -13.32
C PHE A 76 -5.01 4.56 -13.12
N ALA A 77 -5.71 5.12 -12.11
CA ALA A 77 -7.11 4.82 -11.84
C ALA A 77 -8.00 5.10 -13.07
N LYS A 78 -7.82 6.27 -13.71
CA LYS A 78 -8.54 6.64 -14.94
C LYS A 78 -8.22 5.69 -16.11
N LYS A 79 -6.97 5.24 -16.24
CA LYS A 79 -6.59 4.27 -17.29
C LYS A 79 -7.21 2.90 -17.05
N LEU A 80 -7.18 2.42 -15.81
CA LEU A 80 -7.82 1.17 -15.43
C LEU A 80 -9.32 1.20 -15.67
N ALA A 81 -10.00 2.30 -15.32
CA ALA A 81 -11.42 2.45 -15.55
C ALA A 81 -11.78 2.41 -17.04
N LYS A 82 -10.96 3.02 -17.91
CA LYS A 82 -11.14 2.94 -19.38
C LYS A 82 -10.95 1.54 -19.95
N GLU A 83 -10.26 0.67 -19.21
CA GLU A 83 -9.99 -0.73 -19.59
C GLU A 83 -10.95 -1.71 -18.90
N GLY A 84 -12.03 -1.21 -18.27
CA GLY A 84 -13.11 -2.02 -17.70
C GLY A 84 -12.94 -2.41 -16.24
N PHE A 85 -11.98 -1.84 -15.51
CA PHE A 85 -11.83 -2.08 -14.07
C PHE A 85 -12.56 -1.02 -13.25
N SER A 86 -13.24 -1.40 -12.17
CA SER A 86 -13.68 -0.48 -11.11
C SER A 86 -12.47 -0.09 -10.26
N ALA A 87 -12.00 1.14 -10.40
CA ALA A 87 -10.79 1.62 -9.73
C ALA A 87 -11.14 2.48 -8.52
N TYR A 88 -10.52 2.16 -7.37
CA TYR A 88 -10.78 2.77 -6.07
C TYR A 88 -9.47 3.34 -5.49
N LEU A 89 -9.27 4.65 -5.65
CA LEU A 89 -8.09 5.35 -5.14
C LEU A 89 -8.33 5.80 -3.69
N ILE A 90 -7.78 5.08 -2.73
CA ILE A 90 -7.86 5.44 -1.31
C ILE A 90 -6.87 6.55 -0.97
N HIS A 91 -7.34 7.57 -0.26
CA HIS A 91 -6.46 8.60 0.32
C HIS A 91 -5.84 8.05 1.61
N LEU A 92 -4.51 7.96 1.63
CA LEU A 92 -3.77 7.55 2.82
C LEU A 92 -3.95 8.53 3.98
N PRO A 93 -3.77 8.09 5.23
CA PRO A 93 -3.77 9.01 6.38
C PRO A 93 -2.84 10.21 6.14
N TYR A 94 -3.30 11.38 6.52
CA TYR A 94 -2.58 12.67 6.40
C TYR A 94 -2.27 13.11 4.97
N HIS A 95 -2.90 12.51 3.94
CA HIS A 95 -2.69 12.90 2.54
C HIS A 95 -3.99 13.42 1.91
N ILE A 96 -3.82 14.24 0.87
CA ILE A 96 -4.88 14.75 0.00
C ILE A 96 -6.01 15.36 0.85
N ASN A 97 -7.22 14.77 0.85
CA ASN A 97 -8.38 15.26 1.62
C ASN A 97 -8.25 15.03 3.11
N ARG A 98 -7.35 14.13 3.53
CA ARG A 98 -7.09 13.79 4.93
C ARG A 98 -5.97 14.62 5.54
N THR A 99 -5.39 15.54 4.77
CA THR A 99 -4.35 16.45 5.29
C THR A 99 -4.97 17.42 6.30
N PRO A 100 -4.50 17.44 7.56
CA PRO A 100 -4.95 18.42 8.54
C PRO A 100 -4.62 19.86 8.10
N GLU A 101 -5.40 20.81 8.58
CA GLU A 101 -5.19 22.22 8.29
C GLU A 101 -3.80 22.69 8.77
N GLY A 102 -3.16 23.54 7.98
CA GLY A 102 -1.80 24.05 8.26
C GLY A 102 -0.65 23.09 7.86
N TYR A 103 -0.95 21.88 7.38
CA TYR A 103 0.08 20.92 6.96
C TYR A 103 0.06 20.66 5.44
N ASN A 104 1.19 20.22 4.90
CA ASN A 104 1.26 19.69 3.53
C ASN A 104 0.90 18.20 3.50
N SER A 105 0.38 17.74 2.34
CA SER A 105 0.03 16.34 2.12
C SER A 105 1.18 15.40 2.48
N GLY A 106 0.92 14.43 3.37
CA GLY A 106 1.86 13.40 3.78
C GLY A 106 2.88 13.80 4.84
N THR A 107 2.98 15.07 5.24
CA THR A 107 3.98 15.53 6.23
C THR A 107 3.84 14.81 7.57
N LEU A 108 2.61 14.56 8.00
CA LEU A 108 2.33 13.88 9.27
C LEU A 108 2.28 12.34 9.15
N PHE A 109 2.50 11.76 7.98
CA PHE A 109 2.51 10.30 7.84
C PHE A 109 3.79 9.67 8.39
N LEU A 110 4.94 10.28 8.04
CA LEU A 110 6.26 9.92 8.57
C LEU A 110 6.82 11.11 9.32
N THR A 111 7.03 10.94 10.62
CA THR A 111 7.55 11.98 11.51
C THR A 111 8.73 11.44 12.33
N ASN A 112 9.38 12.31 13.09
CA ASN A 112 10.41 11.91 14.06
C ASN A 112 9.84 11.12 15.25
N ASP A 113 8.53 11.19 15.47
CA ASP A 113 7.80 10.32 16.38
C ASP A 113 7.52 8.98 15.68
N VAL A 114 8.28 7.96 16.07
CA VAL A 114 8.20 6.63 15.49
C VAL A 114 6.85 5.96 15.78
N GLU A 115 6.32 6.15 17.00
CA GLU A 115 5.01 5.60 17.39
C GLU A 115 3.88 6.19 16.53
N HIS A 116 3.89 7.51 16.33
CA HIS A 116 2.95 8.19 15.45
C HIS A 116 3.01 7.62 14.02
N SER A 117 4.21 7.45 13.48
CA SER A 117 4.41 6.90 12.13
C SER A 117 3.89 5.46 12.02
N ILE A 118 4.13 4.61 13.05
CA ILE A 118 3.60 3.25 13.12
C ILE A 118 2.05 3.26 13.12
N LEU A 119 1.45 4.17 13.88
CA LEU A 119 -0.02 4.31 13.92
C LEU A 119 -0.59 4.77 12.59
N ALA A 120 0.10 5.67 11.86
CA ALA A 120 -0.28 6.08 10.52
C ALA A 120 -0.26 4.91 9.51
N PHE A 121 0.78 4.07 9.53
CA PHE A 121 0.81 2.83 8.74
C PHE A 121 -0.31 1.86 9.11
N ARG A 122 -0.53 1.66 10.42
CA ARG A 122 -1.61 0.80 10.92
C ARG A 122 -2.97 1.28 10.42
N GLN A 123 -3.22 2.59 10.52
CA GLN A 123 -4.44 3.23 10.03
C GLN A 123 -4.60 3.00 8.52
N ALA A 124 -3.56 3.20 7.72
CA ALA A 124 -3.60 2.98 6.27
C ALA A 124 -4.00 1.54 5.90
N VAL A 125 -3.45 0.54 6.59
CA VAL A 125 -3.79 -0.87 6.36
C VAL A 125 -5.23 -1.16 6.76
N ILE A 126 -5.67 -0.70 7.94
CA ILE A 126 -7.05 -0.93 8.42
C ILE A 126 -8.06 -0.24 7.53
N ASP A 127 -7.85 1.03 7.17
CA ASP A 127 -8.76 1.79 6.29
C ASP A 127 -8.88 1.12 4.91
N THR A 128 -7.77 0.58 4.37
CA THR A 128 -7.81 -0.20 3.11
C THR A 128 -8.64 -1.48 3.27
N ARG A 129 -8.57 -2.15 4.41
CA ARG A 129 -9.39 -3.34 4.68
C ARG A 129 -10.87 -3.00 4.86
N CYS A 130 -11.20 -1.83 5.46
CA CYS A 130 -12.58 -1.33 5.49
C CYS A 130 -13.11 -1.01 4.07
N LEU A 131 -12.26 -0.53 3.17
CA LEU A 131 -12.62 -0.37 1.76
C LEU A 131 -12.89 -1.73 1.09
N ILE A 132 -12.10 -2.77 1.39
CA ILE A 132 -12.36 -4.13 0.89
C ILE A 132 -13.72 -4.63 1.40
N ASP A 133 -14.10 -4.37 2.65
CA ASP A 133 -15.43 -4.69 3.17
C ASP A 133 -16.54 -4.03 2.32
N TRP A 134 -16.39 -2.75 2.00
CA TRP A 134 -17.36 -2.04 1.17
C TRP A 134 -17.44 -2.61 -0.26
N ILE A 135 -16.30 -2.91 -0.88
CA ILE A 135 -16.24 -3.49 -2.23
C ILE A 135 -16.95 -4.85 -2.26
N THR A 136 -16.68 -5.73 -1.31
CA THR A 136 -17.24 -7.07 -1.29
C THR A 136 -18.71 -7.09 -0.83
N GLU A 137 -19.07 -6.30 0.19
CA GLU A 137 -20.39 -6.35 0.81
C GLU A 137 -21.41 -5.39 0.19
N LYS A 138 -21.00 -4.20 -0.22
CA LYS A 138 -21.91 -3.18 -0.79
C LYS A 138 -21.89 -3.16 -2.31
N ARG A 139 -20.71 -3.30 -2.93
CA ARG A 139 -20.60 -3.37 -4.39
C ARG A 139 -20.79 -4.78 -4.92
N LYS A 140 -20.78 -5.80 -4.05
CA LYS A 140 -20.97 -7.22 -4.40
C LYS A 140 -19.94 -7.74 -5.41
N ILE A 141 -18.75 -7.15 -5.43
CA ILE A 141 -17.65 -7.61 -6.29
C ILE A 141 -16.99 -8.82 -5.60
N PRO A 142 -16.88 -9.96 -6.29
CA PRO A 142 -16.28 -11.17 -5.72
C PRO A 142 -14.81 -10.96 -5.33
N GLU A 143 -14.36 -11.69 -4.31
CA GLU A 143 -12.97 -11.65 -3.86
C GLU A 143 -12.00 -12.04 -4.99
N GLU A 144 -12.37 -13.00 -5.82
CA GLU A 144 -11.59 -13.48 -6.97
C GLU A 144 -11.37 -12.39 -8.02
N SER A 145 -12.27 -11.41 -8.06
CA SER A 145 -12.21 -10.24 -8.96
C SER A 145 -11.66 -8.99 -8.28
N THR A 146 -10.97 -9.13 -7.13
CA THR A 146 -10.42 -7.99 -6.37
C THR A 146 -8.91 -8.00 -6.40
N GLY A 147 -8.34 -6.93 -6.97
CA GLY A 147 -6.90 -6.65 -7.02
C GLY A 147 -6.52 -5.37 -6.28
N ILE A 148 -5.23 -5.19 -6.10
CA ILE A 148 -4.64 -4.01 -5.45
C ILE A 148 -3.38 -3.55 -6.18
N LEU A 149 -3.22 -2.24 -6.36
CA LEU A 149 -2.04 -1.62 -6.92
C LEU A 149 -1.48 -0.62 -5.91
N GLY A 150 -0.20 -0.71 -5.61
CA GLY A 150 0.47 0.25 -4.74
C GLY A 150 1.69 0.88 -5.40
N ILE A 151 1.92 2.17 -5.14
CA ILE A 151 3.07 2.91 -5.68
C ILE A 151 3.95 3.38 -4.51
N SER A 152 5.25 3.00 -4.50
CA SER A 152 6.22 3.45 -3.50
C SER A 152 5.75 3.14 -2.07
N LEU A 153 5.45 4.15 -1.24
CA LEU A 153 4.83 3.96 0.07
C LEU A 153 3.57 3.09 -0.02
N GLY A 154 2.72 3.34 -1.02
CA GLY A 154 1.53 2.55 -1.27
C GLY A 154 1.83 1.09 -1.60
N ALA A 155 2.96 0.79 -2.24
CA ALA A 155 3.40 -0.57 -2.50
C ALA A 155 3.83 -1.30 -1.22
N ILE A 156 4.50 -0.61 -0.30
CA ILE A 156 4.83 -1.14 1.03
C ILE A 156 3.55 -1.49 1.80
N ILE A 157 2.58 -0.57 1.84
CA ILE A 157 1.29 -0.78 2.51
C ILE A 157 0.51 -1.92 1.85
N MET A 158 0.44 -1.96 0.52
CA MET A 158 -0.22 -2.99 -0.26
C MET A 158 0.23 -4.41 0.13
N HIS A 159 1.54 -4.64 0.22
CA HIS A 159 2.07 -5.95 0.59
C HIS A 159 1.66 -6.38 2.00
N THR A 160 1.56 -5.43 2.93
CA THR A 160 1.04 -5.70 4.27
C THR A 160 -0.46 -6.03 4.20
N VAL A 161 -1.25 -5.26 3.44
CA VAL A 161 -2.70 -5.53 3.23
C VAL A 161 -2.91 -6.94 2.69
N ILE A 162 -2.21 -7.33 1.61
CA ILE A 162 -2.33 -8.67 1.03
C ILE A 162 -1.97 -9.76 2.06
N GLY A 163 -0.98 -9.52 2.92
CA GLY A 163 -0.56 -10.47 3.94
C GLY A 163 -1.59 -10.69 5.05
N VAL A 164 -2.33 -9.65 5.42
CA VAL A 164 -3.32 -9.71 6.52
C VAL A 164 -4.77 -9.85 6.04
N ASP A 165 -5.03 -9.73 4.74
CA ASP A 165 -6.37 -9.86 4.16
C ASP A 165 -6.37 -10.82 2.95
N ARG A 166 -7.05 -11.95 3.09
CA ARG A 166 -7.07 -12.99 2.07
C ARG A 166 -8.00 -12.72 0.89
N ARG A 167 -8.83 -11.69 0.96
CA ARG A 167 -9.81 -11.33 -0.09
C ARG A 167 -9.16 -10.70 -1.31
N VAL A 168 -7.97 -10.12 -1.18
CA VAL A 168 -7.22 -9.61 -2.32
C VAL A 168 -6.42 -10.74 -2.97
N LYS A 169 -6.64 -11.01 -4.25
CA LYS A 169 -6.02 -12.14 -4.97
C LYS A 169 -4.85 -11.73 -5.89
N VAL A 170 -4.89 -10.50 -6.39
CA VAL A 170 -3.92 -10.00 -7.37
C VAL A 170 -3.29 -8.71 -6.86
N GLY A 171 -1.97 -8.59 -6.95
CA GLY A 171 -1.23 -7.40 -6.53
C GLY A 171 -0.32 -6.86 -7.63
N VAL A 172 -0.23 -5.53 -7.74
CA VAL A 172 0.76 -4.84 -8.57
C VAL A 172 1.55 -3.88 -7.70
N SER A 173 2.83 -4.16 -7.53
CA SER A 173 3.76 -3.39 -6.70
C SER A 173 4.67 -2.55 -7.59
N LEU A 174 4.49 -1.24 -7.56
CA LEU A 174 5.31 -0.29 -8.31
C LEU A 174 6.31 0.38 -7.36
N PHE A 175 7.60 0.16 -7.57
CA PHE A 175 8.69 0.74 -6.77
C PHE A 175 8.57 0.41 -5.28
N GLY A 176 8.19 -0.82 -4.96
CA GLY A 176 8.04 -1.35 -3.61
C GLY A 176 9.30 -2.05 -3.10
N GLY A 177 9.36 -2.23 -1.78
CA GLY A 177 10.42 -2.97 -1.11
C GLY A 177 10.03 -3.36 0.31
N GLY A 178 10.82 -4.21 0.93
CA GLY A 178 10.70 -4.60 2.34
C GLY A 178 11.96 -4.28 3.12
N ASN A 179 11.98 -4.65 4.41
CA ASN A 179 13.01 -4.25 5.35
C ASN A 179 13.05 -2.73 5.54
N ILE A 180 11.98 -2.23 6.17
CA ILE A 180 11.83 -0.78 6.45
C ILE A 180 13.06 -0.21 7.16
N ASN A 181 13.68 -0.96 8.09
CA ASN A 181 14.91 -0.52 8.75
C ASN A 181 16.05 -0.29 7.73
N TYR A 182 16.20 -1.16 6.74
CA TYR A 182 17.18 -0.99 5.67
C TYR A 182 16.83 0.19 4.75
N ILE A 183 15.56 0.35 4.39
CA ILE A 183 15.08 1.50 3.59
C ILE A 183 15.40 2.79 4.34
N PHE A 184 15.01 2.92 5.60
CA PHE A 184 15.26 4.14 6.40
C PHE A 184 16.73 4.51 6.48
N THR A 185 17.63 3.54 6.63
CA THR A 185 19.07 3.80 6.80
C THR A 185 19.82 4.00 5.49
N ARG A 186 19.21 3.73 4.33
CA ARG A 186 19.87 3.77 3.01
C ARG A 186 19.17 4.64 1.98
N SER A 187 17.94 5.03 2.22
CA SER A 187 17.19 5.91 1.32
C SER A 187 17.62 7.36 1.47
N CYS A 188 17.77 8.05 0.35
CA CYS A 188 18.14 9.47 0.34
C CYS A 188 17.07 10.37 0.96
N ILE A 189 15.78 9.97 0.93
CA ILE A 189 14.69 10.79 1.49
C ILE A 189 14.47 10.58 2.99
N THR A 190 14.91 9.45 3.55
CA THR A 190 14.76 9.17 4.99
C THR A 190 16.02 9.50 5.80
N LEU A 191 17.13 9.82 5.13
CA LEU A 191 18.37 10.20 5.78
C LEU A 191 18.23 11.34 6.81
N PRO A 192 17.44 12.41 6.58
CA PRO A 192 17.21 13.45 7.58
C PRO A 192 16.63 12.91 8.90
N PHE A 193 15.72 11.94 8.86
CA PHE A 193 15.16 11.29 10.05
C PHE A 193 16.24 10.49 10.81
N VAL A 194 17.08 9.77 10.09
CA VAL A 194 18.21 9.02 10.68
C VAL A 194 19.19 9.96 11.38
N ILE A 195 19.56 11.07 10.73
CA ILE A 195 20.43 12.09 11.30
C ILE A 195 19.82 12.69 12.57
N TYR A 196 18.51 12.99 12.54
CA TYR A 196 17.80 13.49 13.72
C TYR A 196 17.86 12.49 14.88
N GLN A 197 17.60 11.21 14.62
CA GLN A 197 17.64 10.15 15.64
C GLN A 197 19.06 9.99 16.25
N ILE A 198 20.10 10.07 15.42
CA ILE A 198 21.50 10.03 15.88
C ILE A 198 21.81 11.23 16.78
N LYS A 199 21.39 12.44 16.38
CA LYS A 199 21.57 13.65 17.20
C LYS A 199 20.85 13.56 18.56
N ASN A 200 19.75 12.79 18.63
CA ASN A 200 18.99 12.56 19.85
C ASN A 200 19.37 11.25 20.59
N GLY A 201 20.59 10.77 20.37
CA GLY A 201 21.23 9.73 21.19
C GLY A 201 21.17 8.32 20.64
N LEU A 202 20.55 8.07 19.48
CA LEU A 202 20.57 6.77 18.83
C LEU A 202 21.98 6.47 18.31
N ARG A 203 22.54 5.31 18.66
CA ARG A 203 23.92 4.93 18.30
C ARG A 203 23.93 3.94 17.13
N ILE A 204 25.01 3.91 16.36
CA ILE A 204 25.20 2.94 15.25
C ILE A 204 25.05 1.48 15.73
N ARG A 205 25.48 1.19 16.97
CA ARG A 205 25.32 -0.14 17.57
C ARG A 205 23.84 -0.56 17.72
N ASP A 206 22.95 0.41 17.92
CA ASP A 206 21.52 0.15 18.11
C ASP A 206 20.88 -0.28 16.77
N TYR A 207 21.29 0.33 15.65
CA TYR A 207 20.90 -0.13 14.31
C TYR A 207 21.36 -1.56 14.01
N ARG A 208 22.58 -1.94 14.46
CA ARG A 208 23.08 -3.31 14.29
C ARG A 208 22.27 -4.30 15.14
N LYS A 209 21.90 -3.91 16.36
CA LYS A 209 21.03 -4.71 17.24
C LYS A 209 19.66 -4.91 16.58
N VAL A 210 19.01 -3.83 16.17
CA VAL A 210 17.71 -3.88 15.46
C VAL A 210 17.78 -4.81 14.26
N SER A 211 18.84 -4.74 13.45
CA SER A 211 18.97 -5.61 12.27
C SER A 211 19.11 -7.09 12.64
N LYS A 212 19.83 -7.42 13.72
CA LYS A 212 19.93 -8.81 14.23
C LYS A 212 18.57 -9.30 14.77
N ASP A 213 17.91 -8.48 15.59
CA ASP A 213 16.61 -8.79 16.18
C ASP A 213 15.58 -9.01 15.05
N TYR A 214 15.66 -8.20 13.97
CA TYR A 214 14.76 -8.34 12.82
C TYR A 214 14.96 -9.66 12.07
N ILE A 215 16.20 -10.05 11.82
CA ILE A 215 16.50 -11.34 11.18
C ILE A 215 15.96 -12.50 12.03
N GLN A 216 16.14 -12.43 13.34
CA GLN A 216 15.61 -13.46 14.24
C GLN A 216 14.08 -13.47 14.25
N TYR A 217 13.46 -12.30 14.37
CA TYR A 217 12.01 -12.15 14.32
C TYR A 217 11.42 -12.73 13.02
N LEU A 218 12.02 -12.41 11.86
CA LEU A 218 11.57 -12.95 10.57
C LEU A 218 11.69 -14.48 10.47
N LYS A 219 12.65 -15.09 11.15
CA LYS A 219 12.75 -16.55 11.21
C LYS A 219 11.59 -17.16 12.00
N GLU A 220 11.18 -16.51 13.09
CA GLU A 220 10.08 -17.01 13.93
C GLU A 220 8.71 -16.78 13.26
N VAL A 221 8.45 -15.60 12.67
CA VAL A 221 7.16 -15.35 12.00
C VAL A 221 6.91 -16.28 10.80
N LYS A 222 7.97 -16.70 10.10
CA LYS A 222 7.84 -17.68 8.99
C LYS A 222 7.33 -19.05 9.40
N LYS A 223 7.42 -19.39 10.68
CA LYS A 223 6.98 -20.71 11.21
C LYS A 223 5.50 -20.76 11.57
N THR A 224 4.82 -19.61 11.56
CA THR A 224 3.43 -19.51 11.98
C THR A 224 2.58 -18.67 11.03
N SER A 225 1.29 -19.00 10.96
CA SER A 225 0.29 -18.12 10.32
C SER A 225 -0.26 -17.05 11.27
N ASN A 226 -0.01 -17.18 12.57
CA ASN A 226 -0.44 -16.22 13.60
C ASN A 226 0.75 -15.40 14.09
N ILE A 227 1.10 -14.37 13.31
CA ILE A 227 2.25 -13.49 13.57
C ILE A 227 2.20 -12.85 14.97
N GLU A 228 1.02 -12.66 15.52
CA GLU A 228 0.84 -11.97 16.79
C GLU A 228 1.19 -12.81 18.01
N GLU A 229 1.39 -14.11 17.83
CA GLU A 229 1.93 -15.00 18.88
C GLU A 229 3.45 -14.91 18.97
N VAL A 230 4.11 -14.31 17.97
CA VAL A 230 5.55 -14.14 17.96
C VAL A 230 5.91 -12.85 18.71
N PRO A 231 6.74 -12.92 19.77
CA PRO A 231 7.19 -11.73 20.45
C PRO A 231 7.88 -10.76 19.50
N CYS A 232 7.34 -9.54 19.39
CA CYS A 232 7.86 -8.52 18.49
C CYS A 232 8.72 -7.53 19.29
N PRO A 233 10.06 -7.56 19.15
CA PRO A 233 10.95 -6.73 19.96
C PRO A 233 10.87 -5.25 19.59
N TRP A 234 10.41 -4.92 18.38
CA TRP A 234 10.31 -3.57 17.87
C TRP A 234 9.02 -3.39 17.08
N LYS A 235 8.12 -2.52 17.52
CA LYS A 235 6.78 -2.35 16.92
C LYS A 235 6.78 -2.05 15.42
N TRP A 236 7.80 -1.36 14.89
CA TRP A 236 7.90 -1.10 13.44
C TRP A 236 8.12 -2.36 12.58
N PHE A 237 8.48 -3.52 13.19
CA PHE A 237 8.49 -4.78 12.45
C PHE A 237 7.07 -5.17 12.01
N LEU A 238 6.05 -4.74 12.75
CA LEU A 238 4.65 -5.01 12.43
C LEU A 238 4.12 -4.21 11.22
N ILE A 239 4.82 -3.18 10.77
CA ILE A 239 4.46 -2.42 9.57
C ILE A 239 5.31 -2.80 8.35
N ASP A 240 6.31 -3.67 8.52
CA ASP A 240 7.19 -4.10 7.44
C ASP A 240 6.55 -5.23 6.63
N PRO A 241 6.47 -5.11 5.29
CA PRO A 241 5.91 -6.15 4.44
C PRO A 241 6.63 -7.49 4.52
N LEU A 242 7.91 -7.55 4.88
CA LEU A 242 8.62 -8.83 5.06
C LEU A 242 8.02 -9.69 6.18
N THR A 243 7.45 -9.05 7.21
CA THR A 243 6.76 -9.74 8.31
C THR A 243 5.61 -10.60 7.80
N TYR A 244 4.94 -10.15 6.74
CA TYR A 244 3.73 -10.80 6.20
C TYR A 244 3.97 -11.50 4.85
N ALA A 245 5.17 -11.41 4.28
CA ALA A 245 5.44 -11.87 2.92
C ALA A 245 5.13 -13.37 2.70
N HIS A 246 5.41 -14.22 3.70
CA HIS A 246 5.11 -15.66 3.63
C HIS A 246 3.60 -15.97 3.60
N LEU A 247 2.75 -15.04 4.08
CA LEU A 247 1.29 -15.15 4.02
C LEU A 247 0.71 -14.72 2.66
N ASN A 248 1.51 -14.10 1.81
CA ASN A 248 1.07 -13.61 0.50
C ASN A 248 0.94 -14.71 -0.56
N GLN A 249 1.45 -15.90 -0.30
CA GLN A 249 1.28 -17.03 -1.21
C GLN A 249 -0.10 -17.69 -1.01
N PRO A 250 -0.81 -18.09 -2.08
CA PRO A 250 -0.41 -18.16 -3.50
C PRO A 250 -0.87 -16.96 -4.36
N ARG A 251 -0.96 -15.72 -3.83
CA ARG A 251 -1.45 -14.56 -4.59
C ARG A 251 -0.58 -14.27 -5.81
N LYS A 252 -1.22 -13.76 -6.86
CA LYS A 252 -0.54 -13.33 -8.09
C LYS A 252 -0.03 -11.90 -7.93
N VAL A 253 1.27 -11.75 -7.75
CA VAL A 253 1.93 -10.44 -7.57
C VAL A 253 2.85 -10.17 -8.76
N LEU A 254 2.75 -8.94 -9.31
CA LEU A 254 3.71 -8.36 -10.23
C LEU A 254 4.48 -7.27 -9.50
N MET A 255 5.81 -7.28 -9.57
CA MET A 255 6.66 -6.20 -9.09
C MET A 255 7.30 -5.48 -10.27
N ILE A 256 7.26 -4.12 -10.27
CA ILE A 256 7.95 -3.27 -11.26
C ILE A 256 8.80 -2.28 -10.49
N ASN A 257 10.12 -2.37 -10.61
CA ASN A 257 11.05 -1.59 -9.81
C ASN A 257 12.13 -0.92 -10.67
N GLY A 258 12.68 0.19 -10.19
CA GLY A 258 13.81 0.88 -10.80
C GLY A 258 15.14 0.25 -10.41
N ARG A 259 16.00 -0.03 -11.38
CA ARG A 259 17.33 -0.62 -11.11
C ARG A 259 18.25 0.33 -10.32
N PHE A 260 18.06 1.64 -10.51
CA PHE A 260 18.88 2.71 -9.92
C PHE A 260 18.10 3.52 -8.86
N ASP A 261 17.14 2.88 -8.20
CA ASP A 261 16.29 3.52 -7.20
C ASP A 261 17.09 3.81 -5.91
N LEU A 262 17.17 5.10 -5.54
CA LEU A 262 17.82 5.58 -4.32
C LEU A 262 16.82 5.86 -3.18
N ILE A 263 15.52 5.78 -3.47
CA ILE A 263 14.46 5.95 -2.48
C ILE A 263 14.07 4.59 -1.89
N ILE A 264 13.78 3.62 -2.76
CA ILE A 264 13.63 2.23 -2.36
C ILE A 264 14.85 1.47 -2.89
N PRO A 265 15.89 1.26 -2.08
CA PRO A 265 17.13 0.66 -2.55
C PRO A 265 16.91 -0.73 -3.15
N HIS A 266 17.58 -1.02 -4.25
CA HIS A 266 17.46 -2.28 -5.00
C HIS A 266 17.46 -3.53 -4.11
N ARG A 267 18.32 -3.56 -3.08
CA ARG A 267 18.36 -4.67 -2.12
C ARG A 267 17.07 -4.83 -1.32
N ALA A 268 16.38 -3.74 -0.99
CA ALA A 268 15.10 -3.81 -0.28
C ALA A 268 14.00 -4.45 -1.14
N SER A 269 13.99 -4.14 -2.43
CA SER A 269 13.09 -4.78 -3.41
C SER A 269 13.41 -6.26 -3.60
N LEU A 270 14.70 -6.64 -3.68
CA LEU A 270 15.12 -8.04 -3.77
C LEU A 270 14.77 -8.85 -2.54
N GLN A 271 14.96 -8.30 -1.34
CA GLN A 271 14.58 -8.98 -0.09
C GLN A 271 13.08 -9.28 -0.04
N LEU A 272 12.25 -8.32 -0.48
CA LEU A 272 10.82 -8.55 -0.56
C LEU A 272 10.46 -9.57 -1.63
N TRP A 273 11.05 -9.48 -2.82
CA TRP A 273 10.85 -10.42 -3.90
C TRP A 273 11.17 -11.87 -3.50
N GLU A 274 12.31 -12.09 -2.82
CA GLU A 274 12.68 -13.41 -2.29
C GLU A 274 11.69 -13.91 -1.23
N ALA A 275 11.28 -13.03 -0.31
CA ALA A 275 10.34 -13.38 0.75
C ALA A 275 8.93 -13.71 0.22
N LEU A 276 8.54 -13.12 -0.91
CA LEU A 276 7.28 -13.40 -1.61
C LEU A 276 7.32 -14.70 -2.45
N GLY A 277 8.45 -15.41 -2.48
CA GLY A 277 8.60 -16.63 -3.28
C GLY A 277 8.93 -16.37 -4.74
N ARG A 278 9.57 -15.24 -5.02
CA ARG A 278 10.08 -14.84 -6.36
C ARG A 278 8.97 -14.69 -7.41
N PRO A 279 7.98 -13.81 -7.21
CA PRO A 279 6.96 -13.51 -8.21
C PRO A 279 7.56 -12.86 -9.46
N GLU A 280 6.73 -12.61 -10.50
CA GLU A 280 7.18 -11.86 -11.68
C GLU A 280 7.72 -10.48 -11.25
N ILE A 281 8.95 -10.16 -11.69
CA ILE A 281 9.57 -8.85 -11.43
C ILE A 281 10.13 -8.26 -12.71
N ILE A 282 9.87 -6.97 -12.93
CA ILE A 282 10.38 -6.19 -14.06
C ILE A 282 11.28 -5.09 -13.52
N TRP A 283 12.51 -5.05 -14.02
CA TRP A 283 13.48 -4.03 -13.68
C TRP A 283 13.58 -2.99 -14.79
N LEU A 284 13.14 -1.76 -14.48
CA LEU A 284 13.29 -0.63 -15.40
C LEU A 284 14.68 0.01 -15.25
N PRO A 285 15.29 0.50 -16.33
CA PRO A 285 16.54 1.25 -16.29
C PRO A 285 16.26 2.69 -15.80
N SER A 286 15.70 2.83 -14.62
CA SER A 286 15.24 4.10 -14.04
C SER A 286 15.63 4.24 -12.58
N THR A 287 15.63 5.48 -12.11
CA THR A 287 15.54 5.83 -10.70
C THR A 287 14.06 5.88 -10.29
N HIS A 288 13.78 6.15 -9.01
CA HIS A 288 12.41 6.37 -8.52
C HIS A 288 11.72 7.53 -9.24
N LEU A 289 12.45 8.62 -9.48
CA LEU A 289 11.90 9.84 -10.09
C LEU A 289 11.81 9.76 -11.62
N THR A 290 12.78 9.13 -12.28
CA THR A 290 12.77 8.98 -13.74
C THR A 290 11.82 7.90 -14.24
N ALA A 291 11.23 7.12 -13.33
CA ALA A 291 10.18 6.15 -13.61
C ALA A 291 8.99 6.73 -14.40
N ARG A 292 8.70 8.02 -14.24
CA ARG A 292 7.65 8.72 -14.99
C ARG A 292 7.81 8.63 -16.51
N PHE A 293 9.03 8.48 -17.00
CA PHE A 293 9.28 8.33 -18.45
C PHE A 293 8.88 6.93 -18.97
N PHE A 294 8.68 5.98 -18.06
CA PHE A 294 8.27 4.60 -18.36
C PHE A 294 6.79 4.34 -18.04
N GLN A 295 5.99 5.38 -17.78
CA GLN A 295 4.59 5.23 -17.34
C GLN A 295 3.75 4.36 -18.27
N ASN A 296 3.93 4.44 -19.59
CA ASN A 296 3.20 3.61 -20.55
C ASN A 296 3.65 2.15 -20.53
N THR A 297 4.94 1.90 -20.36
CA THR A 297 5.50 0.54 -20.18
C THR A 297 4.96 -0.09 -18.89
N ILE A 298 4.97 0.68 -17.80
CA ILE A 298 4.42 0.25 -16.51
C ILE A 298 2.92 -0.06 -16.65
N LEU A 299 2.15 0.82 -17.30
CA LEU A 299 0.73 0.62 -17.56
C LEU A 299 0.48 -0.65 -18.39
N TYR A 300 1.25 -0.87 -19.44
CA TYR A 300 1.12 -2.06 -20.28
C TYR A 300 1.27 -3.36 -19.46
N HIS A 301 2.33 -3.48 -18.67
CA HIS A 301 2.56 -4.66 -17.83
C HIS A 301 1.52 -4.80 -16.73
N THR A 302 1.10 -3.68 -16.12
CA THR A 302 0.04 -3.63 -15.12
C THR A 302 -1.28 -4.17 -15.70
N LEU A 303 -1.71 -3.66 -16.85
CA LEU A 303 -2.93 -4.09 -17.52
C LEU A 303 -2.87 -5.56 -17.93
N ARG A 304 -1.75 -5.99 -18.50
CA ARG A 304 -1.54 -7.41 -18.87
C ARG A 304 -1.75 -8.29 -17.65
N HIS A 305 -1.09 -8.00 -16.53
CA HIS A 305 -1.17 -8.79 -15.30
C HIS A 305 -2.58 -8.80 -14.71
N LEU A 306 -3.21 -7.63 -14.57
CA LEU A 306 -4.56 -7.52 -14.01
C LEU A 306 -5.61 -8.21 -14.90
N LYS A 307 -5.54 -8.04 -16.22
CA LYS A 307 -6.47 -8.70 -17.17
C LYS A 307 -6.34 -10.21 -17.10
N THR A 308 -5.12 -10.75 -17.10
CA THR A 308 -4.87 -12.19 -17.03
C THR A 308 -5.45 -12.81 -15.74
N HIS A 309 -5.41 -12.10 -14.63
CA HIS A 309 -5.73 -12.72 -13.33
C HIS A 309 -7.07 -12.29 -12.72
N LEU A 310 -7.72 -11.22 -13.21
CA LEU A 310 -9.00 -10.75 -12.69
C LEU A 310 -10.17 -10.98 -13.65
N PHE A 311 -9.96 -10.96 -14.99
CA PHE A 311 -11.04 -11.22 -15.94
C PHE A 311 -11.20 -12.73 -16.25
N LEU A 312 -10.11 -13.52 -16.25
CA LEU A 312 -10.19 -14.94 -16.56
C LEU A 312 -10.76 -15.81 -15.42
N SER A 313 -10.82 -15.30 -14.19
CA SER A 313 -11.42 -16.01 -13.05
C SER A 313 -12.94 -15.98 -13.04
N SER A 314 -13.59 -15.21 -13.93
CA SER A 314 -15.05 -15.09 -14.02
C SER A 314 -15.71 -16.11 -14.98
N THR A 315 -14.94 -17.01 -15.59
CA THR A 315 -15.42 -18.00 -16.59
C THR A 315 -15.28 -19.46 -16.14
N SER A 316 -14.95 -19.71 -14.86
CA SER A 316 -14.86 -21.08 -14.29
C SER A 316 -15.97 -21.37 -13.30
#